data_aa5d47defdde2c631c2112cdd17f7416
#
_entry.id   aa5d47defdde2c631c2112cdd17f7416
#
_cell.length_a   1.000
_cell.length_b   1.000
_cell.length_c   1.000
_cell.angle_alpha   90.00
_cell.angle_beta   90.00
_cell.angle_gamma   90.00
#
_symmetry.space_group_name_H-M   'P 1'
#
loop_
_entity.id
_entity.type
_entity.pdbx_description
1 polymer ?
#
loop_
_entity_poly.entity_id
_entity_poly.type
_entity_poly.pdbx_seq_one_letter_code
_entity_poly.pdbx_strand_id
1 'polypeptide(L)'
;MEEKKKRIDELVEIINKASYEYYLNDSPSITDQEYDDYYSELLRLEEAYPELKREDSPTIRVGGEALSKFEKVEHKTPMLSFDDIFNEDEIIAFDERIRKSINNPAYTVEPKMDGLSGSLIYEKGLLVRVATRGNGLVGENITANGKTIKSIPLRLKKDIDIEVRGEIYMSKASFEKANNCLLYTSDAADE
;
A
#
# COMPACT_ATOMS: atom_id res chain seq x y z
N MET A 1 -4.76 32.87 -4.42
CA MET A 1 -4.91 31.73 -3.46
C MET A 1 -5.87 30.69 -4.00
N GLU A 2 -7.12 31.02 -4.31
CA GLU A 2 -8.13 30.05 -4.78
C GLU A 2 -7.75 29.35 -6.09
N GLU A 3 -7.22 30.07 -7.06
CA GLU A 3 -6.71 29.52 -8.32
C GLU A 3 -5.55 28.52 -8.11
N LYS A 4 -4.63 28.80 -7.18
CA LYS A 4 -3.53 27.90 -6.84
C LYS A 4 -4.02 26.64 -6.16
N LYS A 5 -4.97 26.77 -5.23
CA LYS A 5 -5.61 25.63 -4.60
C LYS A 5 -6.29 24.72 -5.62
N LYS A 6 -7.09 25.30 -6.52
CA LYS A 6 -7.75 24.55 -7.60
C LYS A 6 -6.75 23.79 -8.46
N ARG A 7 -5.61 24.44 -8.81
CA ARG A 7 -4.57 23.78 -9.61
C ARG A 7 -3.90 22.63 -8.87
N ILE A 8 -3.60 22.78 -7.56
CA ILE A 8 -3.09 21.69 -6.72
C ILE A 8 -4.08 20.53 -6.68
N ASP A 9 -5.36 20.81 -6.46
CA ASP A 9 -6.41 19.78 -6.43
C ASP A 9 -6.48 19.01 -7.76
N GLU A 10 -6.44 19.71 -8.89
CA GLU A 10 -6.42 19.10 -10.24
C GLU A 10 -5.19 18.19 -10.44
N LEU A 11 -4.01 18.65 -10.06
CA LEU A 11 -2.76 17.89 -10.21
C LEU A 11 -2.76 16.63 -9.34
N VAL A 12 -3.21 16.73 -8.09
CA VAL A 12 -3.32 15.57 -7.19
C VAL A 12 -4.26 14.52 -7.79
N GLU A 13 -5.41 14.92 -8.33
CA GLU A 13 -6.35 13.99 -8.97
C GLU A 13 -5.75 13.33 -10.23
N ILE A 14 -5.11 14.11 -11.10
CA ILE A 14 -4.47 13.60 -12.34
C ILE A 14 -3.40 12.57 -11.98
N ILE A 15 -2.47 12.90 -11.06
CA ILE A 15 -1.34 12.06 -10.72
C ILE A 15 -1.81 10.78 -9.99
N ASN A 16 -2.76 10.88 -9.05
CA ASN A 16 -3.31 9.71 -8.37
C ASN A 16 -4.08 8.79 -9.34
N LYS A 17 -4.82 9.36 -10.30
CA LYS A 17 -5.51 8.60 -11.35
C LYS A 17 -4.49 7.88 -12.25
N ALA A 18 -3.47 8.58 -12.72
CA ALA A 18 -2.43 8.01 -13.57
C ALA A 18 -1.66 6.89 -12.85
N SER A 19 -1.34 7.07 -11.57
CA SER A 19 -0.74 6.02 -10.73
C SER A 19 -1.64 4.79 -10.62
N TYR A 20 -2.95 4.98 -10.41
CA TYR A 20 -3.92 3.89 -10.37
C TYR A 20 -3.99 3.12 -11.69
N GLU A 21 -4.03 3.84 -12.81
CA GLU A 21 -4.09 3.24 -14.15
C GLU A 21 -2.81 2.47 -14.48
N TYR A 22 -1.65 2.99 -14.12
CA TYR A 22 -0.36 2.35 -14.33
C TYR A 22 -0.16 1.10 -13.47
N TYR A 23 -0.38 1.21 -12.12
CA TYR A 23 -0.01 0.14 -11.18
C TYR A 23 -1.11 -0.92 -10.97
N LEU A 24 -2.38 -0.61 -11.25
CA LEU A 24 -3.50 -1.50 -10.96
C LEU A 24 -4.25 -1.96 -12.22
N ASN A 25 -4.27 -1.14 -13.28
CA ASN A 25 -4.99 -1.47 -14.51
C ASN A 25 -4.06 -1.87 -15.67
N ASP A 26 -2.74 -1.68 -15.52
CA ASP A 26 -1.75 -1.86 -16.59
C ASP A 26 -2.15 -1.16 -17.91
N SER A 27 -2.78 0.01 -17.77
CA SER A 27 -3.36 0.79 -18.87
C SER A 27 -3.21 2.30 -18.62
N PRO A 28 -1.98 2.84 -18.71
CA PRO A 28 -1.73 4.27 -18.46
C PRO A 28 -2.42 5.15 -19.51
N SER A 29 -3.07 6.24 -19.06
CA SER A 29 -3.72 7.22 -19.93
C SER A 29 -2.83 8.43 -20.26
N ILE A 30 -1.69 8.57 -19.60
CA ILE A 30 -0.68 9.60 -19.84
C ILE A 30 0.70 8.99 -20.00
N THR A 31 1.61 9.70 -20.66
CA THR A 31 3.02 9.28 -20.83
C THR A 31 3.82 9.52 -19.55
N ASP A 32 4.98 8.84 -19.41
CA ASP A 32 5.90 9.05 -18.29
C ASP A 32 6.36 10.52 -18.21
N GLN A 33 6.61 11.17 -19.35
CA GLN A 33 6.99 12.57 -19.40
C GLN A 33 5.88 13.50 -18.87
N GLU A 34 4.63 13.27 -19.26
CA GLU A 34 3.49 14.05 -18.76
C GLU A 34 3.31 13.84 -17.25
N TYR A 35 3.50 12.62 -16.76
CA TYR A 35 3.46 12.33 -15.33
C TYR A 35 4.54 13.12 -14.58
N ASP A 36 5.79 13.11 -15.06
CA ASP A 36 6.90 13.82 -14.44
C ASP A 36 6.70 15.34 -14.46
N ASP A 37 6.14 15.88 -15.53
CA ASP A 37 5.82 17.30 -15.66
C ASP A 37 4.74 17.72 -14.64
N TYR A 38 3.65 16.96 -14.50
CA TYR A 38 2.59 17.20 -13.51
C TYR A 38 3.13 17.06 -12.08
N TYR A 39 3.94 16.04 -11.82
CA TYR A 39 4.54 15.82 -10.51
C TYR A 39 5.48 16.98 -10.11
N SER A 40 6.31 17.44 -11.03
CA SER A 40 7.22 18.56 -10.83
C SER A 40 6.48 19.89 -10.62
N GLU A 41 5.36 20.10 -11.33
CA GLU A 41 4.50 21.27 -11.12
C GLU A 41 3.85 21.24 -9.72
N LEU A 42 3.30 20.08 -9.33
CA LEU A 42 2.70 19.90 -8.01
C LEU A 42 3.69 20.16 -6.88
N LEU A 43 4.89 19.59 -6.99
CA LEU A 43 5.95 19.77 -5.98
C LEU A 43 6.29 21.26 -5.79
N ARG A 44 6.50 22.00 -6.89
CA ARG A 44 6.77 23.44 -6.85
C ARG A 44 5.64 24.26 -6.24
N LEU A 45 4.39 23.89 -6.52
CA LEU A 45 3.23 24.58 -5.94
C LEU A 45 3.10 24.29 -4.44
N GLU A 46 3.33 23.06 -4.00
CA GLU A 46 3.28 22.71 -2.57
C GLU A 46 4.46 23.31 -1.77
N GLU A 47 5.63 23.44 -2.36
CA GLU A 47 6.77 24.17 -1.77
C GLU A 47 6.47 25.66 -1.60
N ALA A 48 5.82 26.27 -2.62
CA ALA A 48 5.46 27.69 -2.58
C ALA A 48 4.26 28.00 -1.65
N TYR A 49 3.36 27.03 -1.45
CA TYR A 49 2.12 27.16 -0.68
C TYR A 49 1.90 25.93 0.21
N PRO A 50 2.72 25.71 1.25
CA PRO A 50 2.65 24.51 2.10
C PRO A 50 1.28 24.31 2.78
N GLU A 51 0.57 25.40 3.04
CA GLU A 51 -0.77 25.40 3.64
C GLU A 51 -1.87 24.83 2.73
N LEU A 52 -1.59 24.73 1.44
CA LEU A 52 -2.51 24.15 0.45
C LEU A 52 -2.22 22.67 0.17
N LYS A 53 -1.15 22.11 0.75
CA LYS A 53 -0.77 20.72 0.56
C LYS A 53 -1.83 19.78 1.11
N ARG A 54 -2.27 18.84 0.27
CA ARG A 54 -3.30 17.85 0.64
C ARG A 54 -2.69 16.67 1.40
N GLU A 55 -3.45 16.09 2.31
CA GLU A 55 -3.05 14.89 3.07
C GLU A 55 -2.94 13.62 2.18
N ASP A 56 -3.57 13.63 1.01
CA ASP A 56 -3.52 12.58 0.00
C ASP A 56 -2.66 12.95 -1.21
N SER A 57 -1.80 13.96 -1.08
CA SER A 57 -0.89 14.35 -2.15
C SER A 57 0.10 13.24 -2.47
N PRO A 58 0.33 12.90 -3.76
CA PRO A 58 1.34 11.93 -4.16
C PRO A 58 2.76 12.31 -3.75
N THR A 59 3.04 13.59 -3.46
CA THR A 59 4.37 14.06 -3.02
C THR A 59 4.75 13.58 -1.62
N ILE A 60 3.81 13.14 -0.80
CA ILE A 60 4.09 12.55 0.53
C ILE A 60 4.60 11.10 0.48
N ARG A 61 4.63 10.49 -0.73
CA ARG A 61 5.14 9.13 -0.93
C ARG A 61 6.68 9.05 -0.92
N VAL A 62 7.36 10.17 -0.82
CA VAL A 62 8.83 10.18 -0.68
C VAL A 62 9.18 9.65 0.70
N GLY A 63 10.02 8.60 0.75
CA GLY A 63 10.47 8.00 2.01
C GLY A 63 11.10 9.04 2.92
N GLY A 64 10.61 9.10 4.15
CA GLY A 64 11.20 9.91 5.21
C GLY A 64 12.51 9.33 5.72
N GLU A 65 13.12 10.00 6.71
CA GLU A 65 14.28 9.48 7.44
C GLU A 65 14.01 8.08 8.00
N ALA A 66 15.03 7.22 8.00
CA ALA A 66 14.94 5.88 8.58
C ALA A 66 14.55 5.98 10.05
N LEU A 67 13.38 5.44 10.42
CA LEU A 67 12.92 5.40 11.79
C LEU A 67 13.79 4.45 12.60
N SER A 68 14.37 4.91 13.70
CA SER A 68 15.17 4.11 14.60
C SER A 68 14.35 3.08 15.39
N LYS A 69 13.04 3.28 15.50
CA LYS A 69 12.09 2.39 16.18
C LYS A 69 10.66 2.65 15.70
N PHE A 70 9.95 1.56 15.38
CA PHE A 70 8.53 1.63 15.03
C PHE A 70 7.67 1.67 16.30
N GLU A 71 6.65 2.51 16.30
CA GLU A 71 5.62 2.55 17.33
C GLU A 71 4.76 1.28 17.26
N LYS A 72 4.39 0.72 18.41
CA LYS A 72 3.48 -0.42 18.47
C LYS A 72 2.03 0.03 18.33
N VAL A 73 1.27 -0.79 17.60
CA VAL A 73 -0.15 -0.54 17.30
C VAL A 73 -0.96 -1.78 17.67
N GLU A 74 -1.99 -1.60 18.48
CA GLU A 74 -2.98 -2.63 18.75
C GLU A 74 -4.00 -2.73 17.61
N HIS A 75 -4.30 -3.97 17.19
CA HIS A 75 -5.32 -4.25 16.19
C HIS A 75 -6.71 -4.28 16.84
N LYS A 76 -7.66 -3.51 16.30
CA LYS A 76 -9.07 -3.54 16.76
C LYS A 76 -9.68 -4.93 16.62
N THR A 77 -9.31 -5.66 15.60
CA THR A 77 -9.71 -7.05 15.37
C THR A 77 -8.44 -7.86 15.16
N PRO A 78 -8.29 -9.04 15.83
CA PRO A 78 -7.10 -9.86 15.68
C PRO A 78 -6.82 -10.22 14.21
N MET A 79 -5.55 -10.18 13.81
CA MET A 79 -5.07 -10.64 12.50
C MET A 79 -4.71 -12.12 12.60
N LEU A 80 -5.70 -12.98 12.33
CA LEU A 80 -5.54 -14.42 12.39
C LEU A 80 -4.72 -14.96 11.22
N SER A 81 -4.12 -16.14 11.41
CA SER A 81 -3.55 -16.96 10.33
C SER A 81 -4.57 -17.95 9.82
N PHE A 82 -4.38 -18.43 8.59
CA PHE A 82 -5.06 -19.61 8.10
C PHE A 82 -4.36 -20.87 8.60
N ASP A 83 -5.12 -21.94 8.77
CA ASP A 83 -4.56 -23.27 9.00
C ASP A 83 -3.89 -23.77 7.73
N ASP A 84 -2.76 -24.44 7.88
CA ASP A 84 -2.10 -25.10 6.74
C ASP A 84 -2.77 -26.45 6.46
N ILE A 85 -2.87 -26.81 5.20
CA ILE A 85 -3.42 -28.08 4.69
C ILE A 85 -2.35 -28.73 3.83
N PHE A 86 -2.01 -29.98 4.11
CA PHE A 86 -0.91 -30.69 3.48
C PHE A 86 -1.34 -31.88 2.61
N ASN A 87 -2.61 -32.31 2.66
CA ASN A 87 -3.12 -33.45 1.93
C ASN A 87 -4.63 -33.32 1.61
N GLU A 88 -5.11 -34.22 0.73
CA GLU A 88 -6.51 -34.21 0.28
C GLU A 88 -7.51 -34.50 1.39
N ASP A 89 -7.18 -35.36 2.37
CA ASP A 89 -8.08 -35.67 3.48
C ASP A 89 -8.37 -34.45 4.35
N GLU A 90 -7.37 -33.58 4.53
CA GLU A 90 -7.54 -32.33 5.26
C GLU A 90 -8.40 -31.30 4.50
N ILE A 91 -8.34 -31.30 3.15
CA ILE A 91 -9.25 -30.47 2.32
C ILE A 91 -10.69 -30.96 2.48
N ILE A 92 -10.89 -32.28 2.44
CA ILE A 92 -12.21 -32.89 2.63
C ILE A 92 -12.74 -32.55 4.02
N ALA A 93 -11.93 -32.70 5.06
CA ALA A 93 -12.31 -32.35 6.43
C ALA A 93 -12.64 -30.86 6.60
N PHE A 94 -11.93 -29.97 5.89
CA PHE A 94 -12.25 -28.54 5.83
C PHE A 94 -13.63 -28.30 5.21
N ASP A 95 -13.93 -28.90 4.04
CA ASP A 95 -15.22 -28.78 3.37
C ASP A 95 -16.36 -29.32 4.24
N GLU A 96 -16.18 -30.49 4.86
CA GLU A 96 -17.16 -31.07 5.77
C GLU A 96 -17.44 -30.16 6.99
N ARG A 97 -16.41 -29.53 7.55
CA ARG A 97 -16.56 -28.55 8.65
C ARG A 97 -17.42 -27.36 8.22
N ILE A 98 -17.17 -26.82 7.03
CA ILE A 98 -17.93 -25.67 6.48
C ILE A 98 -19.39 -26.08 6.23
N ARG A 99 -19.62 -27.27 5.68
CA ARG A 99 -20.98 -27.78 5.37
C ARG A 99 -21.85 -28.01 6.59
N LYS A 100 -21.27 -28.11 7.79
CA LYS A 100 -22.06 -28.16 9.04
C LYS A 100 -22.81 -26.85 9.32
N SER A 101 -22.30 -25.73 8.80
CA SER A 101 -22.86 -24.39 9.04
C SER A 101 -23.45 -23.74 7.79
N ILE A 102 -22.98 -24.12 6.61
CA ILE A 102 -23.36 -23.50 5.33
C ILE A 102 -23.82 -24.58 4.35
N ASN A 103 -25.08 -24.50 3.94
CA ASN A 103 -25.58 -25.35 2.86
C ASN A 103 -25.01 -24.87 1.52
N ASN A 104 -24.37 -25.80 0.77
CA ASN A 104 -23.85 -25.57 -0.55
C ASN A 104 -22.84 -24.41 -0.63
N PRO A 105 -21.67 -24.51 0.06
CA PRO A 105 -20.63 -23.48 0.04
C PRO A 105 -20.01 -23.35 -1.35
N ALA A 106 -19.61 -22.12 -1.71
CA ALA A 106 -18.75 -21.85 -2.86
C ALA A 106 -17.36 -21.44 -2.37
N TYR A 107 -16.32 -21.83 -3.10
CA TYR A 107 -14.94 -21.54 -2.75
C TYR A 107 -14.24 -20.75 -3.84
N THR A 108 -13.37 -19.81 -3.41
CA THR A 108 -12.39 -19.18 -4.28
C THR A 108 -11.02 -19.79 -3.98
N VAL A 109 -10.27 -20.10 -5.03
CA VAL A 109 -8.89 -20.61 -4.93
C VAL A 109 -7.95 -19.55 -5.45
N GLU A 110 -6.98 -19.17 -4.64
CA GLU A 110 -6.02 -18.11 -4.93
C GLU A 110 -4.60 -18.55 -4.55
N PRO A 111 -3.54 -18.07 -5.26
CA PRO A 111 -2.19 -18.27 -4.81
C PRO A 111 -1.97 -17.62 -3.43
N LYS A 112 -1.38 -18.37 -2.50
CA LYS A 112 -0.96 -17.79 -1.21
C LYS A 112 0.34 -17.02 -1.43
N MET A 113 0.20 -15.68 -1.50
CA MET A 113 1.36 -14.81 -1.65
C MET A 113 2.22 -14.87 -0.38
N ASP A 114 3.54 -14.88 -0.58
CA ASP A 114 4.52 -14.79 0.51
C ASP A 114 5.05 -13.36 0.61
N GLY A 115 4.92 -12.76 1.79
CA GLY A 115 5.30 -11.38 2.03
C GLY A 115 5.09 -10.95 3.48
N LEU A 116 4.76 -9.68 3.67
CA LEU A 116 4.47 -9.07 4.97
C LEU A 116 2.98 -8.77 5.09
N SER A 117 2.30 -9.43 6.01
CA SER A 117 0.87 -9.14 6.26
C SER A 117 0.70 -7.74 6.83
N GLY A 118 -0.12 -6.95 6.18
CA GLY A 118 -0.40 -5.55 6.52
C GLY A 118 -1.88 -5.27 6.77
N SER A 119 -2.14 -4.38 7.73
CA SER A 119 -3.45 -3.79 8.00
C SER A 119 -3.40 -2.31 7.59
N LEU A 120 -4.28 -1.91 6.68
CA LEU A 120 -4.42 -0.55 6.16
C LEU A 120 -5.73 0.03 6.70
N ILE A 121 -5.65 1.12 7.45
CA ILE A 121 -6.82 1.79 8.03
C ILE A 121 -7.09 3.07 7.26
N TYR A 122 -8.31 3.15 6.75
CA TYR A 122 -8.85 4.32 6.09
C TYR A 122 -9.95 4.94 6.96
N GLU A 123 -9.88 6.26 7.15
CA GLU A 123 -10.91 7.07 7.79
C GLU A 123 -11.41 8.12 6.79
N LYS A 124 -12.71 8.15 6.56
CA LYS A 124 -13.34 8.99 5.51
C LYS A 124 -12.62 8.86 4.16
N GLY A 125 -12.25 7.62 3.84
CA GLY A 125 -11.53 7.30 2.61
C GLY A 125 -10.05 7.65 2.60
N LEU A 126 -9.48 8.34 3.59
CA LEU A 126 -8.07 8.71 3.67
C LEU A 126 -7.27 7.63 4.39
N LEU A 127 -6.11 7.24 3.84
CA LEU A 127 -5.18 6.30 4.50
C LEU A 127 -4.52 6.98 5.71
N VAL A 128 -4.96 6.58 6.91
CA VAL A 128 -4.46 7.15 8.17
C VAL A 128 -3.40 6.29 8.84
N ARG A 129 -3.42 4.96 8.61
CA ARG A 129 -2.46 4.06 9.23
C ARG A 129 -2.21 2.80 8.42
N VAL A 130 -0.94 2.36 8.42
CA VAL A 130 -0.52 1.03 7.97
C VAL A 130 0.24 0.37 9.12
N ALA A 131 -0.12 -0.86 9.45
CA ALA A 131 0.53 -1.62 10.52
C ALA A 131 0.87 -3.04 10.05
N THR A 132 1.97 -3.61 10.57
CA THR A 132 2.29 -5.02 10.38
C THR A 132 1.36 -5.89 11.22
N ARG A 133 1.25 -7.19 10.88
CA ARG A 133 0.49 -8.15 11.69
C ARG A 133 1.07 -8.30 13.10
N GLY A 134 2.40 -8.29 13.23
CA GLY A 134 3.07 -8.62 14.49
C GLY A 134 2.67 -10.01 15.00
N ASN A 135 2.27 -10.09 16.26
CA ASN A 135 1.75 -11.33 16.87
C ASN A 135 0.25 -11.55 16.63
N GLY A 136 -0.38 -10.75 15.78
CA GLY A 136 -1.82 -10.79 15.49
C GLY A 136 -2.67 -9.88 16.37
N LEU A 137 -2.20 -9.47 17.53
CA LEU A 137 -2.86 -8.52 18.42
C LEU A 137 -2.18 -7.16 18.41
N VAL A 138 -0.85 -7.15 18.34
CA VAL A 138 -0.02 -5.96 18.33
C VAL A 138 0.96 -6.05 17.17
N GLY A 139 0.95 -5.07 16.30
CA GLY A 139 1.88 -4.87 15.18
C GLY A 139 2.74 -3.62 15.36
N GLU A 140 3.42 -3.22 14.30
CA GLU A 140 4.24 -2.02 14.22
C GLU A 140 3.64 -1.03 13.24
N ASN A 141 3.65 0.25 13.60
CA ASN A 141 3.22 1.35 12.73
C ASN A 141 4.25 1.56 11.60
N ILE A 142 3.88 1.17 10.41
CA ILE A 142 4.68 1.33 9.20
C ILE A 142 4.04 2.29 8.20
N THR A 143 3.26 3.25 8.67
CA THR A 143 2.48 4.16 7.81
C THR A 143 3.37 4.92 6.82
N ALA A 144 4.53 5.41 7.25
CA ALA A 144 5.47 6.10 6.38
C ALA A 144 5.94 5.19 5.22
N ASN A 145 6.31 3.94 5.55
CA ASN A 145 6.71 2.93 4.55
C ASN A 145 5.53 2.54 3.64
N GLY A 146 4.34 2.30 4.22
CA GLY A 146 3.14 1.94 3.48
C GLY A 146 2.74 3.01 2.45
N LYS A 147 2.88 4.28 2.79
CA LYS A 147 2.63 5.41 1.87
C LYS A 147 3.58 5.46 0.67
N THR A 148 4.74 4.83 0.72
CA THR A 148 5.66 4.74 -0.43
C THR A 148 5.21 3.69 -1.46
N ILE A 149 4.34 2.76 -1.09
CA ILE A 149 3.85 1.71 -1.97
C ILE A 149 2.82 2.31 -2.92
N LYS A 150 3.18 2.41 -4.20
CA LYS A 150 2.38 3.12 -5.21
C LYS A 150 1.03 2.46 -5.52
N SER A 151 0.91 1.13 -5.33
CA SER A 151 -0.35 0.39 -5.47
C SER A 151 -1.32 0.58 -4.30
N ILE A 152 -0.88 1.16 -3.18
CA ILE A 152 -1.77 1.50 -2.06
C ILE A 152 -2.34 2.91 -2.31
N PRO A 153 -3.67 3.06 -2.50
CA PRO A 153 -4.28 4.37 -2.65
C PRO A 153 -4.19 5.17 -1.35
N LEU A 154 -3.73 6.41 -1.43
CA LEU A 154 -3.72 7.32 -0.27
C LEU A 154 -5.15 7.78 0.08
N ARG A 155 -6.05 7.78 -0.92
CA ARG A 155 -7.47 8.06 -0.76
C ARG A 155 -8.30 7.06 -1.58
N LEU A 156 -9.34 6.53 -0.96
CA LEU A 156 -10.33 5.69 -1.62
C LEU A 156 -11.30 6.53 -2.47
N LYS A 157 -11.96 5.91 -3.44
CA LYS A 157 -12.99 6.55 -4.27
C LYS A 157 -14.26 6.90 -3.48
N LYS A 158 -14.44 6.34 -2.29
CA LYS A 158 -15.58 6.57 -1.40
C LYS A 158 -15.08 7.02 -0.04
N ASP A 159 -15.74 7.97 0.57
CA ASP A 159 -15.46 8.44 1.93
C ASP A 159 -16.07 7.47 2.95
N ILE A 160 -15.37 6.36 3.17
CA ILE A 160 -15.75 5.30 4.12
C ILE A 160 -14.64 5.03 5.13
N ASP A 161 -15.03 4.57 6.29
CA ASP A 161 -14.11 4.05 7.31
C ASP A 161 -14.01 2.53 7.08
N ILE A 162 -12.80 2.05 6.80
CA ILE A 162 -12.56 0.62 6.52
C ILE A 162 -11.14 0.21 6.91
N GLU A 163 -11.00 -1.01 7.42
CA GLU A 163 -9.73 -1.71 7.52
C GLU A 163 -9.60 -2.67 6.34
N VAL A 164 -8.52 -2.54 5.56
CA VAL A 164 -8.17 -3.45 4.48
C VAL A 164 -6.95 -4.24 4.89
N ARG A 165 -7.01 -5.56 4.82
CA ARG A 165 -5.91 -6.47 5.11
C ARG A 165 -5.40 -7.10 3.83
N GLY A 166 -4.08 -7.22 3.73
CA GLY A 166 -3.47 -7.78 2.55
C GLY A 166 -2.02 -8.17 2.79
N GLU A 167 -1.39 -8.68 1.74
CA GLU A 167 0.00 -9.09 1.77
C GLU A 167 0.83 -8.10 0.97
N ILE A 168 1.87 -7.54 1.61
CA ILE A 168 2.85 -6.66 1.00
C ILE A 168 4.00 -7.54 0.55
N TYR A 169 4.21 -7.66 -0.75
CA TYR A 169 5.26 -8.49 -1.32
C TYR A 169 6.11 -7.73 -2.34
N MET A 170 7.30 -8.21 -2.60
CA MET A 170 8.19 -7.69 -3.62
C MET A 170 8.28 -8.65 -4.80
N SER A 171 8.05 -8.18 -6.01
CA SER A 171 8.23 -9.00 -7.21
C SER A 171 9.71 -9.39 -7.40
N LYS A 172 9.98 -10.53 -8.06
CA LYS A 172 11.37 -10.97 -8.36
C LYS A 172 12.15 -9.89 -9.10
N ALA A 173 11.55 -9.23 -10.10
CA ALA A 173 12.18 -8.17 -10.85
C ALA A 173 12.52 -6.94 -9.98
N SER A 174 11.62 -6.55 -9.08
CA SER A 174 11.88 -5.45 -8.12
C SER A 174 12.97 -5.82 -7.12
N PHE A 175 12.99 -7.09 -6.66
CA PHE A 175 14.03 -7.61 -5.77
C PHE A 175 15.40 -7.57 -6.45
N GLU A 176 15.53 -8.07 -7.67
CA GLU A 176 16.77 -8.05 -8.43
C GLU A 176 17.29 -6.62 -8.64
N LYS A 177 16.40 -5.69 -8.99
CA LYS A 177 16.75 -4.27 -9.15
C LYS A 177 17.25 -3.66 -7.83
N ALA A 178 16.55 -3.90 -6.72
CA ALA A 178 16.98 -3.41 -5.40
C ALA A 178 18.31 -4.03 -4.97
N ASN A 179 18.50 -5.34 -5.18
CA ASN A 179 19.72 -6.04 -4.82
C ASN A 179 20.94 -5.53 -5.61
N ASN A 180 20.78 -5.29 -6.91
CA ASN A 180 21.84 -4.72 -7.74
C ASN A 180 22.22 -3.29 -7.29
N CYS A 181 21.25 -2.47 -6.88
CA CYS A 181 21.53 -1.15 -6.30
C CYS A 181 22.31 -1.24 -4.98
N LEU A 182 21.95 -2.19 -4.10
CA LEU A 182 22.63 -2.38 -2.81
C LEU A 182 24.04 -2.89 -2.98
N LEU A 183 24.30 -3.81 -3.91
CA LEU A 183 25.65 -4.30 -4.21
C LEU A 183 26.56 -3.17 -4.74
N TYR A 184 26.02 -2.29 -5.60
CA TYR A 184 26.78 -1.15 -6.11
C TYR A 184 27.18 -0.14 -5.01
N THR A 185 26.31 0.07 -4.02
CA THR A 185 26.61 0.96 -2.88
C THR A 185 27.60 0.35 -1.87
N SER A 186 27.69 -0.99 -1.76
CA SER A 186 28.65 -1.65 -0.90
C SER A 186 30.07 -1.59 -1.47
N ASP A 187 30.23 -1.72 -2.79
CA ASP A 187 31.53 -1.64 -3.45
C ASP A 187 32.13 -0.22 -3.38
N ALA A 188 31.28 0.82 -3.31
CA ALA A 188 31.73 2.21 -3.16
C ALA A 188 32.21 2.54 -1.73
N ALA A 189 31.89 1.72 -0.74
CA ALA A 189 32.33 1.91 0.66
C ALA A 189 33.72 1.30 0.94
N ASP A 190 34.21 0.41 0.06
CA ASP A 190 35.50 -0.25 0.19
C ASP A 190 36.65 0.51 -0.51
N GLU A 191 36.37 1.60 -1.25
CA GLU A 191 37.36 2.52 -1.85
C GLU A 191 37.57 3.78 -0.99
#